data_eb8053acfcf6e90ef3ef8b0bbb48d76c
#
_entry.id   eb8053acfcf6e90ef3ef8b0bbb48d76c
#
_cell.length_a   1.000
_cell.length_b   1.000
_cell.length_c   1.000
_cell.angle_alpha   90.00
_cell.angle_beta   90.00
_cell.angle_gamma   90.00
#
_symmetry.space_group_name_H-M   'P 1'
#
loop_
_entity.id
_entity.type
_entity.pdbx_description
1 polymer ?
#
loop_
_entity_poly.entity_id
_entity_poly.type
_entity_poly.pdbx_seq_one_letter_code
_entity_poly.pdbx_strand_id
1 'polypeptide(L)'
;MQGNLSEIDIRSILQLIELGQRTGLLFVEAYTEELLTKTWFVFFLKGQIVYSQEANSSVFRLRDYLRYYRINLQGEETPPKTDADKSFSAPEYGYLWRLLEQDIINPTQARSIIHGLVHETLFDLLSLREGNFIFELDKPLTPQLTSLEIAPLVNKVFKQVQEWKLLYPYI
;
A
#
# COMPACT_ATOMS: atom_id res chain seq x y z
N MET A 1 16.34 -2.98 9.13
CA MET A 1 16.28 -4.33 8.54
C MET A 1 16.24 -4.18 7.03
N GLN A 2 17.13 -4.85 6.34
CA GLN A 2 17.19 -4.83 4.88
C GLN A 2 17.69 -6.16 4.38
N GLY A 3 17.35 -6.50 3.13
CA GLY A 3 17.78 -7.75 2.57
C GLY A 3 17.18 -8.05 1.21
N ASN A 4 17.27 -9.30 0.83
CA ASN A 4 16.84 -9.81 -0.45
C ASN A 4 15.67 -10.80 -0.26
N LEU A 5 14.67 -10.72 -1.11
CA LEU A 5 13.47 -11.58 -1.02
C LEU A 5 13.77 -13.05 -1.33
N SER A 6 14.94 -13.36 -1.92
CA SER A 6 15.38 -14.75 -2.08
C SER A 6 15.81 -15.39 -0.75
N GLU A 7 16.16 -14.58 0.24
CA GLU A 7 16.59 -15.05 1.56
C GLU A 7 15.44 -15.07 2.56
N ILE A 8 14.55 -14.08 2.50
CA ILE A 8 13.38 -14.00 3.36
C ILE A 8 12.19 -13.48 2.53
N ASP A 9 11.08 -14.17 2.59
CA ASP A 9 9.90 -13.79 1.82
C ASP A 9 9.08 -12.68 2.49
N ILE A 10 8.17 -12.09 1.72
CA ILE A 10 7.31 -10.98 2.21
C ILE A 10 6.47 -11.42 3.41
N ARG A 11 5.91 -12.63 3.39
CA ARG A 11 5.10 -13.13 4.52
C ARG A 11 5.87 -13.12 5.81
N SER A 12 7.11 -13.61 5.77
CA SER A 12 7.99 -13.66 6.94
C SER A 12 8.35 -12.26 7.43
N ILE A 13 8.63 -11.33 6.52
CA ILE A 13 8.90 -9.93 6.86
C ILE A 13 7.70 -9.32 7.58
N LEU A 14 6.50 -9.48 7.02
CA LEU A 14 5.27 -8.95 7.62
C LEU A 14 4.99 -9.58 8.98
N GLN A 15 5.23 -10.87 9.12
CA GLN A 15 5.09 -11.56 10.41
C GLN A 15 6.05 -11.00 11.47
N LEU A 16 7.30 -10.73 11.11
CA LEU A 16 8.27 -10.13 12.02
C LEU A 16 7.84 -8.73 12.47
N ILE A 17 7.30 -7.94 11.55
CA ILE A 17 6.80 -6.60 11.87
C ILE A 17 5.61 -6.68 12.83
N GLU A 18 4.69 -7.61 12.60
CA GLU A 18 3.54 -7.84 13.46
C GLU A 18 3.95 -8.30 14.86
N LEU A 19 4.81 -9.32 14.95
CA LEU A 19 5.26 -9.87 16.23
C LEU A 19 6.04 -8.84 17.04
N GLY A 20 6.84 -8.01 16.39
CA GLY A 20 7.58 -6.94 17.03
C GLY A 20 6.77 -5.68 17.30
N GLN A 21 5.50 -5.64 16.89
CA GLN A 21 4.63 -4.45 16.98
C GLN A 21 5.33 -3.18 16.50
N ARG A 22 5.98 -3.27 15.32
CA ARG A 22 6.81 -2.22 14.80
C ARG A 22 6.01 -1.09 14.18
N THR A 23 6.53 0.11 14.29
CA THR A 23 6.04 1.30 13.57
C THR A 23 7.13 1.75 12.62
N GLY A 24 6.77 1.95 11.35
CA GLY A 24 7.76 2.35 10.35
C GLY A 24 7.26 2.16 8.93
N LEU A 25 8.21 2.11 8.02
CA LEU A 25 7.96 2.07 6.58
C LEU A 25 8.75 0.94 5.94
N LEU A 26 8.04 0.09 5.22
CA LEU A 26 8.65 -0.96 4.41
C LEU A 26 8.69 -0.52 2.96
N PHE A 27 9.88 -0.52 2.37
CA PHE A 27 10.10 -0.35 0.94
C PHE A 27 10.41 -1.70 0.32
N VAL A 28 9.76 -2.01 -0.78
CA VAL A 28 10.08 -3.20 -1.57
C VAL A 28 10.30 -2.78 -3.02
N GLU A 29 11.39 -3.26 -3.59
CA GLU A 29 11.75 -2.98 -4.97
C GLU A 29 11.97 -4.29 -5.72
N ALA A 30 11.39 -4.40 -6.91
CA ALA A 30 11.53 -5.57 -7.75
C ALA A 30 11.61 -5.16 -9.22
N TYR A 31 12.28 -6.00 -10.02
CA TYR A 31 12.30 -5.84 -11.48
C TYR A 31 11.10 -6.59 -12.08
N THR A 32 10.42 -5.94 -13.02
CA THR A 32 9.38 -6.58 -13.80
C THR A 32 9.99 -7.31 -15.00
N GLU A 33 9.17 -8.12 -15.69
CA GLU A 33 9.58 -8.81 -16.92
C GLU A 33 10.04 -7.84 -18.02
N GLU A 34 9.55 -6.60 -17.99
CA GLU A 34 9.93 -5.55 -18.92
C GLU A 34 11.23 -4.83 -18.51
N LEU A 35 11.96 -5.35 -17.54
CA LEU A 35 13.16 -4.77 -16.95
C LEU A 35 12.93 -3.40 -16.30
N LEU A 36 11.69 -3.10 -15.95
CA LEU A 36 11.32 -1.90 -15.23
C LEU A 36 11.31 -2.16 -13.72
N THR A 37 11.91 -1.25 -12.98
CA THR A 37 11.91 -1.31 -11.53
C THR A 37 10.56 -0.82 -11.00
N LYS A 38 9.94 -1.62 -10.13
CA LYS A 38 8.75 -1.19 -9.39
C LYS A 38 9.07 -1.12 -7.91
N THR A 39 8.50 -0.13 -7.25
CA THR A 39 8.69 0.09 -5.82
C THR A 39 7.33 0.21 -5.14
N TRP A 40 7.21 -0.44 -3.99
CA TRP A 40 6.01 -0.39 -3.16
C TRP A 40 6.36 0.12 -1.77
N PHE A 41 5.41 0.78 -1.14
CA PHE A 41 5.51 1.28 0.23
C PHE A 41 4.40 0.70 1.08
N VAL A 42 4.75 0.27 2.29
CA VAL A 42 3.76 -0.15 3.29
C VAL A 42 4.08 0.56 4.60
N PHE A 43 3.11 1.29 5.11
CA PHE A 43 3.24 2.04 6.36
C PHE A 43 2.61 1.26 7.50
N PHE A 44 3.32 1.15 8.63
CA PHE A 44 2.90 0.39 9.80
C PHE A 44 2.81 1.28 11.04
N LEU A 45 1.84 0.97 11.88
CA LEU A 45 1.71 1.51 13.23
C LEU A 45 1.46 0.36 14.19
N LYS A 46 2.39 0.16 15.13
CA LYS A 46 2.30 -0.88 16.18
C LYS A 46 1.95 -2.25 15.61
N GLY A 47 2.60 -2.63 14.53
CA GLY A 47 2.42 -3.93 13.89
C GLY A 47 1.16 -4.08 13.05
N GLN A 48 0.48 -2.98 12.73
CA GLN A 48 -0.70 -2.98 11.85
C GLN A 48 -0.42 -2.13 10.61
N ILE A 49 -1.05 -2.47 9.50
CA ILE A 49 -0.91 -1.71 8.26
C ILE A 49 -1.88 -0.51 8.30
N VAL A 50 -1.37 0.69 8.04
CA VAL A 50 -2.19 1.90 8.00
C VAL A 50 -2.39 2.43 6.57
N TYR A 51 -1.48 2.13 5.66
CA TYR A 51 -1.58 2.53 4.26
C TYR A 51 -0.52 1.82 3.43
N SER A 52 -0.79 1.62 2.15
CA SER A 52 0.22 1.14 1.20
C SER A 52 -0.11 1.56 -0.21
N GLN A 53 0.92 1.61 -1.06
CA GLN A 53 0.77 1.95 -2.46
C GLN A 53 1.97 1.50 -3.27
N GLU A 54 1.80 1.41 -4.60
CA GLU A 54 2.89 1.36 -5.55
C GLU A 54 3.33 2.79 -5.88
N ALA A 55 4.64 3.03 -5.95
CA ALA A 55 5.19 4.39 -6.03
C ALA A 55 4.75 5.19 -7.25
N ASN A 56 4.57 4.55 -8.41
CA ASN A 56 4.40 5.27 -9.67
C ASN A 56 2.98 5.21 -10.27
N SER A 57 2.09 4.38 -9.76
CA SER A 57 0.76 4.18 -10.34
C SER A 57 -0.39 4.55 -9.43
N SER A 58 -0.11 5.03 -8.25
CA SER A 58 -1.11 5.25 -7.21
C SER A 58 -2.15 6.32 -7.56
N VAL A 59 -1.77 7.37 -8.31
CA VAL A 59 -2.70 8.43 -8.72
C VAL A 59 -3.83 7.86 -9.59
N PHE A 60 -3.49 7.01 -10.57
CA PHE A 60 -4.48 6.40 -11.45
C PHE A 60 -5.39 5.45 -10.69
N ARG A 61 -4.85 4.67 -9.77
CA ARG A 61 -5.63 3.76 -8.93
C ARG A 61 -6.60 4.52 -8.04
N LEU A 62 -6.14 5.61 -7.43
CA LEU A 62 -6.99 6.47 -6.63
C LEU A 62 -8.16 7.02 -7.44
N ARG A 63 -7.90 7.49 -8.67
CA ARG A 63 -8.96 7.97 -9.57
C ARG A 63 -9.99 6.90 -9.86
N ASP A 64 -9.56 5.65 -10.08
CA ASP A 64 -10.45 4.54 -10.34
C ASP A 64 -11.39 4.30 -9.16
N TYR A 65 -10.87 4.34 -7.93
CA TYR A 65 -11.70 4.24 -6.73
C TYR A 65 -12.68 5.38 -6.60
N LEU A 66 -12.24 6.61 -6.88
CA LEU A 66 -13.12 7.78 -6.82
C LEU A 66 -14.24 7.68 -7.85
N ARG A 67 -13.96 7.20 -9.05
CA ARG A 67 -14.97 6.95 -10.07
C ARG A 67 -15.94 5.86 -9.66
N TYR A 68 -15.43 4.79 -9.06
CA TYR A 68 -16.25 3.69 -8.56
C TYR A 68 -17.29 4.19 -7.56
N TYR A 69 -16.92 5.10 -6.68
CA TYR A 69 -17.82 5.71 -5.71
C TYR A 69 -18.60 6.90 -6.28
N ARG A 70 -18.47 7.18 -7.57
CA ARG A 70 -19.15 8.29 -8.26
C ARG A 70 -18.84 9.65 -7.62
N ILE A 71 -17.61 9.84 -7.20
CA ILE A 71 -17.18 11.09 -6.59
C ILE A 71 -16.76 12.06 -7.69
N ASN A 72 -17.40 13.25 -7.70
CA ASN A 72 -17.11 14.31 -8.65
C ASN A 72 -16.04 15.24 -8.06
N LEU A 73 -14.88 15.29 -8.70
CA LEU A 73 -13.76 16.11 -8.25
C LEU A 73 -13.80 17.56 -8.77
N GLN A 74 -14.84 17.94 -9.51
CA GLN A 74 -15.07 19.31 -9.99
C GLN A 74 -13.84 19.93 -10.70
N GLY A 75 -13.17 19.15 -11.54
CA GLY A 75 -12.05 19.64 -12.32
C GLY A 75 -10.68 19.51 -11.66
N GLU A 76 -10.58 19.05 -10.45
CA GLU A 76 -9.30 18.70 -9.83
C GLU A 76 -8.83 17.36 -10.37
N GLU A 77 -8.04 17.39 -11.44
CA GLU A 77 -7.57 16.15 -12.08
C GLU A 77 -6.33 15.57 -11.43
N THR A 78 -5.54 16.37 -10.73
CA THR A 78 -4.31 15.92 -10.08
C THR A 78 -4.25 16.42 -8.66
N PRO A 79 -3.79 15.58 -7.71
CA PRO A 79 -3.57 16.07 -6.35
C PRO A 79 -2.48 17.14 -6.35
N PRO A 80 -2.74 18.35 -5.84
CA PRO A 80 -1.69 19.35 -5.70
C PRO A 80 -0.66 18.85 -4.70
N LYS A 81 0.62 19.07 -5.01
CA LYS A 81 1.71 18.70 -4.11
C LYS A 81 1.76 19.72 -2.97
N THR A 82 1.40 19.30 -1.76
CA THR A 82 1.57 20.09 -0.56
C THR A 82 2.89 19.73 0.12
N ASP A 83 3.37 20.59 1.02
CA ASP A 83 4.61 20.32 1.76
C ASP A 83 4.47 19.07 2.67
N ALA A 84 3.27 18.81 3.17
CA ALA A 84 2.96 17.59 3.92
C ALA A 84 3.11 16.33 3.06
N ASP A 85 2.75 16.41 1.78
CA ASP A 85 2.83 15.28 0.84
C ASP A 85 4.28 14.91 0.53
N LYS A 86 5.21 15.87 0.63
CA LYS A 86 6.63 15.64 0.33
C LYS A 86 7.36 14.88 1.43
N SER A 87 6.88 14.96 2.68
CA SER A 87 7.58 14.35 3.81
C SER A 87 7.37 12.84 3.93
N PHE A 88 6.35 12.27 3.27
CA PHE A 88 6.00 10.86 3.42
C PHE A 88 6.03 10.05 2.14
N SER A 89 6.35 10.64 1.00
CA SER A 89 6.25 9.97 -0.32
C SER A 89 4.87 9.31 -0.54
N ALA A 90 3.83 9.87 0.08
CA ALA A 90 2.46 9.37 0.01
C ALA A 90 1.48 10.50 -0.32
N PRO A 91 1.62 11.14 -1.51
CA PRO A 91 0.76 12.28 -1.88
C PRO A 91 -0.72 11.91 -1.99
N GLU A 92 -1.03 10.67 -2.38
CA GLU A 92 -2.40 10.19 -2.50
C GLU A 92 -3.09 10.08 -1.14
N TYR A 93 -2.35 9.73 -0.11
CA TYR A 93 -2.87 9.69 1.26
C TYR A 93 -3.25 11.10 1.74
N GLY A 94 -2.39 12.08 1.49
CA GLY A 94 -2.68 13.49 1.80
C GLY A 94 -3.87 14.02 1.02
N TYR A 95 -4.01 13.61 -0.24
CA TYR A 95 -5.13 13.97 -1.08
C TYR A 95 -6.45 13.42 -0.54
N LEU A 96 -6.47 12.17 -0.09
CA LEU A 96 -7.66 11.57 0.54
C LEU A 96 -8.10 12.38 1.77
N TRP A 97 -7.15 12.82 2.59
CA TRP A 97 -7.44 13.64 3.76
C TRP A 97 -8.05 14.99 3.37
N ARG A 98 -7.57 15.62 2.29
CA ARG A 98 -8.16 16.87 1.80
C ARG A 98 -9.59 16.65 1.31
N LEU A 99 -9.85 15.55 0.61
CA LEU A 99 -11.21 15.23 0.18
C LEU A 99 -12.15 15.04 1.39
N LEU A 100 -11.65 14.44 2.45
CA LEU A 100 -12.39 14.31 3.71
C LEU A 100 -12.67 15.66 4.36
N GLU A 101 -11.66 16.54 4.45
CA GLU A 101 -11.79 17.85 5.04
C GLU A 101 -12.79 18.74 4.28
N GLN A 102 -12.88 18.55 2.98
CA GLN A 102 -13.79 19.28 2.11
C GLN A 102 -15.17 18.62 1.98
N ASP A 103 -15.42 17.55 2.74
CA ASP A 103 -16.65 16.75 2.70
C ASP A 103 -17.00 16.20 1.31
N ILE A 104 -16.01 16.05 0.43
CA ILE A 104 -16.19 15.43 -0.89
C ILE A 104 -16.37 13.92 -0.75
N ILE A 105 -15.65 13.30 0.20
CA ILE A 105 -15.85 11.90 0.57
C ILE A 105 -16.13 11.81 2.06
N ASN A 106 -16.79 10.72 2.47
CA ASN A 106 -17.01 10.45 3.88
C ASN A 106 -15.96 9.47 4.43
N PRO A 107 -15.82 9.35 5.76
CA PRO A 107 -14.81 8.44 6.34
C PRO A 107 -14.94 6.99 5.92
N THR A 108 -16.16 6.49 5.72
CA THR A 108 -16.39 5.12 5.27
C THR A 108 -15.83 4.88 3.87
N GLN A 109 -16.06 5.82 2.95
CA GLN A 109 -15.52 5.75 1.59
C GLN A 109 -14.00 5.81 1.61
N ALA A 110 -13.41 6.71 2.41
CA ALA A 110 -11.96 6.83 2.51
C ALA A 110 -11.32 5.56 3.06
N ARG A 111 -11.89 4.96 4.10
CA ARG A 111 -11.40 3.68 4.64
C ARG A 111 -11.48 2.56 3.61
N SER A 112 -12.57 2.49 2.86
CA SER A 112 -12.73 1.48 1.80
C SER A 112 -11.70 1.64 0.70
N ILE A 113 -11.37 2.87 0.32
CA ILE A 113 -10.33 3.17 -0.66
C ILE A 113 -8.97 2.68 -0.16
N ILE A 114 -8.64 3.00 1.10
CA ILE A 114 -7.37 2.54 1.70
C ILE A 114 -7.30 1.02 1.75
N HIS A 115 -8.37 0.34 2.17
CA HIS A 115 -8.43 -1.12 2.20
C HIS A 115 -8.19 -1.72 0.80
N GLY A 116 -8.78 -1.13 -0.23
CA GLY A 116 -8.57 -1.57 -1.61
C GLY A 116 -7.11 -1.40 -2.06
N LEU A 117 -6.51 -0.24 -1.79
CA LEU A 117 -5.11 0.02 -2.13
C LEU A 117 -4.16 -0.92 -1.39
N VAL A 118 -4.41 -1.16 -0.11
CA VAL A 118 -3.61 -2.10 0.69
C VAL A 118 -3.74 -3.52 0.13
N HIS A 119 -4.95 -3.95 -0.19
CA HIS A 119 -5.20 -5.26 -0.76
C HIS A 119 -4.44 -5.47 -2.07
N GLU A 120 -4.50 -4.49 -2.98
CA GLU A 120 -3.80 -4.55 -4.26
C GLU A 120 -2.29 -4.59 -4.06
N THR A 121 -1.76 -3.77 -3.17
CA THR A 121 -0.33 -3.75 -2.86
C THR A 121 0.14 -5.09 -2.31
N LEU A 122 -0.60 -5.66 -1.35
CA LEU A 122 -0.26 -6.97 -0.79
C LEU A 122 -0.35 -8.09 -1.81
N PHE A 123 -1.32 -8.03 -2.72
CA PHE A 123 -1.41 -9.01 -3.80
C PHE A 123 -0.15 -8.99 -4.66
N ASP A 124 0.31 -7.81 -5.05
CA ASP A 124 1.53 -7.64 -5.82
C ASP A 124 2.75 -8.15 -5.04
N LEU A 125 2.88 -7.73 -3.77
CA LEU A 125 4.03 -8.10 -2.94
C LEU A 125 4.10 -9.59 -2.66
N LEU A 126 2.98 -10.24 -2.36
CA LEU A 126 2.93 -11.67 -2.08
C LEU A 126 3.14 -12.52 -3.33
N SER A 127 3.04 -11.92 -4.51
CA SER A 127 3.35 -12.56 -5.78
C SER A 127 4.84 -12.54 -6.14
N LEU A 128 5.63 -11.70 -5.46
CA LEU A 128 7.05 -11.54 -5.75
C LEU A 128 7.88 -12.71 -5.24
N ARG A 129 8.85 -13.15 -6.04
CA ARG A 129 9.83 -14.16 -5.67
C ARG A 129 11.20 -13.56 -5.42
N GLU A 130 11.50 -12.47 -6.10
CA GLU A 130 12.79 -11.79 -6.07
C GLU A 130 12.59 -10.30 -5.88
N GLY A 131 13.56 -9.66 -5.30
CA GLY A 131 13.56 -8.23 -5.05
C GLY A 131 14.33 -7.90 -3.78
N ASN A 132 14.34 -6.62 -3.47
CA ASN A 132 15.02 -6.10 -2.29
C ASN A 132 14.03 -5.39 -1.39
N PHE A 133 14.29 -5.41 -0.09
CA PHE A 133 13.45 -4.70 0.85
C PHE A 133 14.31 -3.93 1.86
N ILE A 134 13.73 -2.84 2.35
CA ILE A 134 14.27 -2.07 3.47
C ILE A 134 13.11 -1.73 4.39
N PHE A 135 13.25 -2.06 5.67
CA PHE A 135 12.32 -1.61 6.70
C PHE A 135 13.02 -0.61 7.59
N GLU A 136 12.45 0.58 7.69
CA GLU A 136 12.97 1.67 8.52
C GLU A 136 11.98 1.97 9.63
N LEU A 137 12.45 1.95 10.88
CA LEU A 137 11.68 2.47 12.00
C LEU A 137 11.53 3.97 11.80
N ASP A 138 10.31 4.45 11.84
CA ASP A 138 10.00 5.85 11.55
C ASP A 138 8.78 6.28 12.34
N LYS A 139 8.49 7.56 12.25
CA LYS A 139 7.26 8.12 12.82
C LYS A 139 6.06 7.54 12.10
N PRO A 140 4.94 7.35 12.81
CA PRO A 140 3.73 6.86 12.14
C PRO A 140 3.23 7.86 11.09
N LEU A 141 2.63 7.32 10.03
CA LEU A 141 1.91 8.14 9.05
C LEU A 141 0.69 8.74 9.76
N THR A 142 0.66 10.07 9.89
CA THR A 142 -0.39 10.76 10.64
C THR A 142 -1.15 11.75 9.75
N PRO A 143 -2.44 11.95 10.02
CA PRO A 143 -3.29 11.17 10.93
C PRO A 143 -3.64 9.80 10.33
N GLN A 144 -4.00 8.84 11.18
CA GLN A 144 -4.45 7.53 10.72
C GLN A 144 -5.96 7.53 10.53
N LEU A 145 -6.40 7.02 9.39
CA LEU A 145 -7.81 6.86 9.09
C LEU A 145 -8.31 5.46 9.44
N THR A 146 -7.43 4.48 9.31
CA THR A 146 -7.73 3.08 9.58
C THR A 146 -6.43 2.34 9.89
N SER A 147 -6.57 1.16 10.47
CA SER A 147 -5.47 0.22 10.62
C SER A 147 -5.97 -1.19 10.34
N LEU A 148 -5.11 -2.03 9.79
CA LEU A 148 -5.46 -3.38 9.35
C LEU A 148 -4.53 -4.37 10.01
N GLU A 149 -5.11 -5.42 10.59
CA GLU A 149 -4.33 -6.52 11.15
C GLU A 149 -3.65 -7.29 10.02
N ILE A 150 -2.37 -7.59 10.21
CA ILE A 150 -1.54 -8.22 9.18
C ILE A 150 -1.99 -9.66 8.91
N ALA A 151 -2.06 -10.50 9.95
CA ALA A 151 -2.27 -11.95 9.77
C ALA A 151 -3.55 -12.30 9.01
N PRO A 152 -4.75 -11.80 9.36
CA PRO A 152 -5.95 -12.13 8.61
C PRO A 152 -5.90 -11.67 7.16
N LEU A 153 -5.36 -10.48 6.93
CA LEU A 153 -5.28 -9.89 5.60
C LEU A 153 -4.28 -10.64 4.72
N VAL A 154 -3.11 -10.97 5.26
CA VAL A 154 -2.07 -11.72 4.53
C VAL A 154 -2.58 -13.10 4.17
N ASN A 155 -3.26 -13.79 5.09
CA ASN A 155 -3.81 -15.12 4.83
C ASN A 155 -4.83 -15.09 3.70
N LYS A 156 -5.71 -14.10 3.70
CA LYS A 156 -6.73 -13.92 2.66
C LYS A 156 -6.09 -13.64 1.30
N VAL A 157 -5.18 -12.69 1.24
CA VAL A 157 -4.54 -12.26 -0.01
C VAL A 157 -3.63 -13.37 -0.54
N PHE A 158 -2.88 -14.05 0.33
CA PHE A 158 -2.00 -15.15 -0.07
C PHE A 158 -2.79 -16.28 -0.73
N LYS A 159 -3.95 -16.60 -0.19
CA LYS A 159 -4.84 -17.60 -0.80
C LYS A 159 -5.27 -17.16 -2.20
N GLN A 160 -5.61 -15.89 -2.39
CA GLN A 160 -5.96 -15.35 -3.70
C GLN A 160 -4.80 -15.41 -4.68
N VAL A 161 -3.58 -15.13 -4.23
CA VAL A 161 -2.37 -15.25 -5.05
C VAL A 161 -2.15 -16.70 -5.50
N GLN A 162 -2.34 -17.66 -4.59
CA GLN A 162 -2.21 -19.08 -4.93
C GLN A 162 -3.25 -19.51 -5.97
N GLU A 163 -4.50 -19.10 -5.82
CA GLU A 163 -5.57 -19.37 -6.79
C GLU A 163 -5.25 -18.76 -8.15
N TRP A 164 -4.74 -17.55 -8.18
CA TRP A 164 -4.30 -16.87 -9.40
C TRP A 164 -3.20 -17.66 -10.10
N LYS A 165 -2.19 -18.14 -9.36
CA LYS A 165 -1.08 -18.91 -9.93
C LYS A 165 -1.51 -20.25 -10.50
N LEU A 166 -2.56 -20.87 -9.95
CA LEU A 166 -3.13 -22.09 -10.50
C LEU A 166 -3.80 -21.85 -11.84
N LEU A 167 -4.46 -20.71 -12.03
CA LEU A 167 -5.11 -20.34 -13.28
C LEU A 167 -4.13 -19.85 -14.34
N TYR A 168 -3.03 -19.21 -13.90
CA TYR A 168 -2.04 -18.59 -14.77
C TYR A 168 -0.62 -19.04 -14.38
N PRO A 169 -0.28 -20.32 -14.59
CA PRO A 169 1.00 -20.86 -14.10
C PRO A 169 2.24 -20.29 -14.77
N TYR A 170 2.09 -19.55 -15.88
CA TYR A 170 3.20 -18.98 -16.64
C TYR A 170 3.45 -17.50 -16.35
N ILE A 171 2.73 -16.93 -15.41
CA ILE A 171 2.89 -15.51 -15.06
C ILE A 171 3.64 -15.34 -13.75
#